data_643b7f3371e81840b7a379e4a516c32b
#
_entry.id   643b7f3371e81840b7a379e4a516c32b
#
_cell.length_a   1.000
_cell.length_b   1.000
_cell.length_c   1.000
_cell.angle_alpha   90.00
_cell.angle_beta   90.00
_cell.angle_gamma   90.00
#
_symmetry.space_group_name_H-M   'P 1'
#
loop_
_entity.id
_entity.type
_entity.pdbx_description
1 polymer ?
#
loop_
_entity_poly.entity_id
_entity_poly.type
_entity_poly.pdbx_seq_one_letter_code
_entity_poly.pdbx_strand_id
1 'polypeptide(L)'
;MLRKIRYKLVYNRARRLNKRGEGLIEIECTQQKRRIYFTTHAYVKPENFADGMVTGTPNATGLNYALCLMIQDVERVELEYIKKGVEVSLPMLREAVRSHISPAAKLHDFGLQVVEQSERKELTKLNYQTLLNNIEKFRKNALVSDVDYQFLVNYDKWLRESGIAHNTRISRLRLLRALLNEAIKRDIIQANPFDRFRIQQMVSKKGFLTAGQLRKLERLELKGKEEKVRDAFLIGCYTGLRFSDIVTLRNEHIKGGWLTKKMVKTGFMVELPIGELFGGKMAELIAKYNGNVERVTKVLGSNAAVNKVLRQLLNTVGADSKITFHSSRHTFATLLGQSGVQLTTIQKLLGHQKLQTTQIYSEVDRKAITNDLKKRRKRKNKSDE
;
A
#
# COMPACT_ATOMS: atom_id res chain seq x y z
N MET A 1 -2.54 -35.70 -39.56
CA MET A 1 -3.74 -34.83 -39.75
C MET A 1 -3.89 -33.96 -38.50
N LEU A 2 -3.72 -32.65 -38.62
CA LEU A 2 -3.95 -31.70 -37.53
C LEU A 2 -5.41 -31.80 -37.10
N ARG A 3 -5.66 -32.09 -35.81
CA ARG A 3 -7.01 -32.26 -35.26
C ARG A 3 -7.65 -30.89 -35.07
N LYS A 4 -8.39 -30.41 -36.06
CA LYS A 4 -9.02 -29.09 -36.09
C LYS A 4 -10.04 -28.92 -34.96
N ILE A 5 -10.00 -27.79 -34.26
CA ILE A 5 -11.03 -27.39 -33.32
C ILE A 5 -12.27 -26.93 -34.10
N ARG A 6 -13.44 -27.25 -33.59
CA ARG A 6 -14.73 -26.79 -34.20
C ARG A 6 -15.30 -25.69 -33.31
N TYR A 7 -15.78 -24.64 -33.94
CA TYR A 7 -16.36 -23.47 -33.30
C TYR A 7 -17.84 -23.36 -33.65
N LYS A 8 -18.68 -23.05 -32.67
CA LYS A 8 -20.09 -22.71 -32.90
C LYS A 8 -20.63 -21.81 -31.79
N LEU A 9 -21.67 -21.05 -32.07
CA LEU A 9 -22.43 -20.32 -31.09
C LEU A 9 -23.41 -21.23 -30.37
N VAL A 10 -23.51 -21.12 -29.05
CA VAL A 10 -24.46 -21.81 -28.20
C VAL A 10 -25.20 -20.81 -27.33
N TYR A 11 -26.51 -20.98 -27.22
CA TYR A 11 -27.38 -20.10 -26.48
C TYR A 11 -27.73 -20.68 -25.12
N ASN A 12 -27.66 -19.81 -24.08
CA ASN A 12 -28.17 -20.09 -22.74
C ASN A 12 -27.79 -21.48 -22.18
N ARG A 13 -26.55 -21.90 -22.37
CA ARG A 13 -26.04 -23.21 -21.92
C ARG A 13 -26.27 -23.42 -20.41
N ALA A 14 -26.16 -22.35 -19.60
CA ALA A 14 -26.36 -22.41 -18.16
C ALA A 14 -27.83 -22.47 -17.75
N ARG A 15 -28.79 -22.44 -18.71
CA ARG A 15 -30.23 -22.41 -18.49
C ARG A 15 -30.68 -21.31 -17.50
N ARG A 16 -30.06 -20.15 -17.58
CA ARG A 16 -30.36 -18.99 -16.72
C ARG A 16 -30.58 -17.76 -17.59
N LEU A 17 -31.67 -17.07 -17.34
CA LEU A 17 -31.96 -15.78 -17.97
C LEU A 17 -31.57 -14.64 -16.99
N ASN A 18 -31.16 -13.51 -17.57
CA ASN A 18 -30.92 -12.30 -16.79
C ASN A 18 -32.26 -11.64 -16.37
N LYS A 19 -32.20 -10.53 -15.62
CA LYS A 19 -33.39 -9.80 -15.15
C LYS A 19 -34.29 -9.27 -16.28
N ARG A 20 -33.78 -9.26 -17.53
CA ARG A 20 -34.51 -8.83 -18.74
C ARG A 20 -35.10 -10.00 -19.54
N GLY A 21 -34.97 -11.23 -19.02
CA GLY A 21 -35.43 -12.43 -19.73
C GLY A 21 -34.51 -12.86 -20.88
N GLU A 22 -33.23 -12.44 -20.88
CA GLU A 22 -32.28 -12.72 -21.95
C GLU A 22 -31.28 -13.79 -21.52
N GLY A 23 -30.89 -14.70 -22.43
CA GLY A 23 -29.87 -15.71 -22.25
C GLY A 23 -28.55 -15.31 -22.88
N LEU A 24 -27.44 -15.76 -22.29
CA LEU A 24 -26.08 -15.50 -22.76
C LEU A 24 -25.78 -16.36 -24.00
N ILE A 25 -25.13 -15.75 -25.00
CA ILE A 25 -24.54 -16.47 -26.14
C ILE A 25 -23.05 -16.74 -25.77
N GLU A 26 -22.60 -17.99 -25.99
CA GLU A 26 -21.22 -18.40 -25.77
C GLU A 26 -20.65 -19.02 -27.05
N ILE A 27 -19.34 -18.94 -27.25
CA ILE A 27 -18.61 -19.68 -28.30
C ILE A 27 -18.21 -21.03 -27.72
N GLU A 28 -18.74 -22.12 -28.26
CA GLU A 28 -18.34 -23.49 -27.96
C GLU A 28 -17.17 -23.88 -28.87
N CYS A 29 -16.07 -24.31 -28.30
CA CYS A 29 -14.91 -24.88 -28.98
C CYS A 29 -14.85 -26.36 -28.64
N THR A 30 -14.92 -27.23 -29.66
CA THR A 30 -14.95 -28.68 -29.49
C THR A 30 -13.76 -29.35 -30.16
N GLN A 31 -13.07 -30.24 -29.41
CA GLN A 31 -11.97 -31.09 -29.91
C GLN A 31 -12.07 -32.46 -29.22
N GLN A 32 -12.08 -33.54 -29.97
CA GLN A 32 -12.08 -34.91 -29.43
C GLN A 32 -13.11 -35.17 -28.32
N LYS A 33 -14.37 -34.78 -28.52
CA LYS A 33 -15.46 -34.89 -27.53
C LYS A 33 -15.32 -34.02 -26.29
N ARG A 34 -14.22 -33.28 -26.14
CA ARG A 34 -14.03 -32.26 -25.07
C ARG A 34 -14.54 -30.91 -25.56
N ARG A 35 -15.03 -30.09 -24.63
CA ARG A 35 -15.60 -28.77 -24.94
C ARG A 35 -15.07 -27.72 -23.95
N ILE A 36 -14.84 -26.54 -24.48
CA ILE A 36 -14.64 -25.33 -23.70
C ILE A 36 -15.54 -24.22 -24.22
N TYR A 37 -15.78 -23.21 -23.43
CA TYR A 37 -16.69 -22.12 -23.76
C TYR A 37 -16.04 -20.79 -23.49
N PHE A 38 -16.28 -19.81 -24.37
CA PHE A 38 -15.93 -18.42 -24.22
C PHE A 38 -17.18 -17.58 -24.19
N THR A 39 -17.27 -16.65 -23.22
CA THR A 39 -18.40 -15.72 -23.15
C THR A 39 -18.29 -14.64 -24.21
N THR A 40 -19.39 -14.31 -24.86
CA THR A 40 -19.46 -13.20 -25.82
C THR A 40 -19.97 -11.91 -25.17
N HIS A 41 -20.48 -11.98 -23.94
CA HIS A 41 -21.22 -10.90 -23.27
C HIS A 41 -22.45 -10.42 -24.04
N ALA A 42 -22.88 -11.15 -25.07
CA ALA A 42 -24.09 -10.88 -25.81
C ALA A 42 -25.27 -11.66 -25.21
N TYR A 43 -26.34 -10.95 -24.92
CA TYR A 43 -27.57 -11.50 -24.35
C TYR A 43 -28.72 -11.21 -25.29
N VAL A 44 -29.56 -12.25 -25.58
CA VAL A 44 -30.75 -12.11 -26.39
C VAL A 44 -31.91 -12.90 -25.75
N LYS A 45 -33.14 -12.58 -26.12
CA LYS A 45 -34.31 -13.35 -25.69
C LYS A 45 -34.33 -14.71 -26.37
N PRO A 46 -34.99 -15.75 -25.78
CA PRO A 46 -35.05 -17.09 -26.34
C PRO A 46 -35.57 -17.14 -27.79
N GLU A 47 -36.59 -16.34 -28.07
CA GLU A 47 -37.22 -16.27 -29.42
C GLU A 47 -36.29 -15.62 -30.46
N ASN A 48 -35.24 -14.96 -30.06
CA ASN A 48 -34.33 -14.22 -30.94
C ASN A 48 -32.99 -14.97 -31.20
N PHE A 49 -32.97 -16.30 -30.98
CA PHE A 49 -31.80 -17.10 -31.32
C PHE A 49 -32.26 -18.43 -31.94
N ALA A 50 -32.02 -18.61 -33.23
CA ALA A 50 -32.35 -19.82 -33.98
C ALA A 50 -31.19 -20.21 -34.92
N ASP A 51 -30.97 -21.49 -35.13
CA ASP A 51 -29.96 -22.06 -36.05
C ASP A 51 -28.54 -21.51 -35.87
N GLY A 52 -28.17 -21.18 -34.63
CA GLY A 52 -26.82 -20.64 -34.31
C GLY A 52 -26.66 -19.16 -34.64
N MET A 53 -27.74 -18.43 -34.89
CA MET A 53 -27.73 -17.00 -35.22
C MET A 53 -28.76 -16.22 -34.41
N VAL A 54 -28.49 -14.93 -34.25
CA VAL A 54 -29.46 -14.00 -33.67
C VAL A 54 -30.45 -13.59 -34.76
N THR A 55 -31.74 -13.65 -34.43
CA THR A 55 -32.84 -13.32 -35.34
C THR A 55 -33.84 -12.40 -34.63
N GLY A 56 -34.74 -11.77 -35.39
CA GLY A 56 -35.89 -11.04 -34.82
C GLY A 56 -35.60 -9.79 -34.01
N THR A 57 -34.35 -9.28 -34.01
CA THR A 57 -34.00 -8.02 -33.38
C THR A 57 -33.58 -6.98 -34.42
N PRO A 58 -33.79 -5.65 -34.15
CA PRO A 58 -33.37 -4.60 -35.09
C PRO A 58 -31.88 -4.61 -35.44
N ASN A 59 -31.02 -5.09 -34.52
CA ASN A 59 -29.58 -5.17 -34.68
C ASN A 59 -29.04 -6.59 -34.93
N ALA A 60 -29.89 -7.55 -35.37
CA ALA A 60 -29.50 -8.94 -35.57
C ALA A 60 -28.26 -9.08 -36.47
N THR A 61 -28.23 -8.39 -37.61
CA THR A 61 -27.13 -8.42 -38.57
C THR A 61 -25.82 -7.92 -37.94
N GLY A 62 -25.86 -6.78 -37.26
CA GLY A 62 -24.68 -6.22 -36.58
C GLY A 62 -24.17 -7.10 -35.45
N LEU A 63 -25.10 -7.70 -34.68
CA LEU A 63 -24.73 -8.61 -33.59
C LEU A 63 -24.14 -9.91 -34.11
N ASN A 64 -24.72 -10.50 -35.16
CA ASN A 64 -24.16 -11.69 -35.82
C ASN A 64 -22.78 -11.42 -36.41
N TYR A 65 -22.58 -10.25 -37.01
CA TYR A 65 -21.24 -9.84 -37.49
C TYR A 65 -20.23 -9.75 -36.35
N ALA A 66 -20.58 -9.11 -35.23
CA ALA A 66 -19.72 -9.02 -34.05
C ALA A 66 -19.38 -10.41 -33.48
N LEU A 67 -20.37 -11.31 -33.37
CA LEU A 67 -20.17 -12.68 -32.93
C LEU A 67 -19.26 -13.47 -33.88
N CYS A 68 -19.39 -13.27 -35.19
CA CYS A 68 -18.51 -13.87 -36.20
C CYS A 68 -17.04 -13.37 -36.01
N LEU A 69 -16.84 -12.09 -35.81
CA LEU A 69 -15.50 -11.52 -35.51
C LEU A 69 -14.89 -12.14 -34.25
N MET A 70 -15.67 -12.33 -33.19
CA MET A 70 -15.20 -12.99 -31.95
C MET A 70 -14.77 -14.45 -32.22
N ILE A 71 -15.49 -15.21 -33.06
CA ILE A 71 -15.05 -16.53 -33.47
C ILE A 71 -13.75 -16.47 -34.25
N GLN A 72 -13.62 -15.55 -35.20
CA GLN A 72 -12.39 -15.36 -35.97
C GLN A 72 -11.20 -14.98 -35.10
N ASP A 73 -11.40 -14.21 -34.03
CA ASP A 73 -10.34 -13.90 -33.07
C ASP A 73 -9.84 -15.16 -32.34
N VAL A 74 -10.75 -16.06 -31.96
CA VAL A 74 -10.39 -17.35 -31.35
C VAL A 74 -9.67 -18.25 -32.35
N GLU A 75 -10.17 -18.34 -33.61
CA GLU A 75 -9.54 -19.10 -34.71
C GLU A 75 -8.14 -18.55 -35.04
N ARG A 76 -7.96 -17.23 -35.01
CA ARG A 76 -6.64 -16.61 -35.25
C ARG A 76 -5.60 -17.11 -34.28
N VAL A 77 -5.96 -17.25 -33.00
CA VAL A 77 -5.08 -17.80 -31.97
C VAL A 77 -4.68 -19.25 -32.30
N GLU A 78 -5.60 -20.09 -32.70
CA GLU A 78 -5.32 -21.47 -33.16
C GLU A 78 -4.35 -21.45 -34.35
N LEU A 79 -4.60 -20.59 -35.34
CA LEU A 79 -3.74 -20.47 -36.53
C LEU A 79 -2.33 -20.01 -36.24
N GLU A 80 -2.12 -19.17 -35.26
CA GLU A 80 -0.77 -18.74 -34.84
C GLU A 80 0.06 -19.90 -34.28
N TYR A 81 -0.54 -20.81 -33.52
CA TYR A 81 0.12 -22.02 -33.05
C TYR A 81 0.40 -23.00 -34.18
N ILE A 82 -0.56 -23.18 -35.09
CA ILE A 82 -0.39 -24.04 -36.27
C ILE A 82 0.77 -23.55 -37.14
N LYS A 83 0.90 -22.22 -37.35
CA LYS A 83 2.04 -21.61 -38.06
C LYS A 83 3.37 -21.88 -37.38
N LYS A 84 3.40 -22.05 -36.07
CA LYS A 84 4.60 -22.41 -35.29
C LYS A 84 4.84 -23.93 -35.23
N GLY A 85 4.05 -24.74 -35.92
CA GLY A 85 4.15 -26.19 -35.90
C GLY A 85 3.68 -26.84 -34.60
N VAL A 86 2.92 -26.15 -33.76
CA VAL A 86 2.45 -26.61 -32.46
C VAL A 86 0.99 -27.08 -32.57
N GLU A 87 0.72 -28.32 -32.17
CA GLU A 87 -0.67 -28.82 -32.06
C GLU A 87 -1.37 -28.18 -30.84
N VAL A 88 -2.49 -27.51 -31.08
CA VAL A 88 -3.22 -26.77 -30.06
C VAL A 88 -4.22 -27.68 -29.33
N SER A 89 -4.10 -27.78 -28.02
CA SER A 89 -5.11 -28.38 -27.17
C SER A 89 -6.12 -27.34 -26.68
N LEU A 90 -7.35 -27.77 -26.30
CA LEU A 90 -8.36 -26.85 -25.75
C LEU A 90 -7.89 -26.05 -24.52
N PRO A 91 -7.11 -26.62 -23.56
CA PRO A 91 -6.54 -25.83 -22.48
C PRO A 91 -5.57 -24.75 -22.99
N MET A 92 -4.70 -25.06 -23.95
CA MET A 92 -3.77 -24.10 -24.55
C MET A 92 -4.54 -22.98 -25.27
N LEU A 93 -5.57 -23.35 -26.05
CA LEU A 93 -6.44 -22.37 -26.69
C LEU A 93 -7.10 -21.45 -25.68
N ARG A 94 -7.65 -22.01 -24.59
CA ARG A 94 -8.28 -21.22 -23.53
C ARG A 94 -7.32 -20.21 -22.92
N GLU A 95 -6.11 -20.60 -22.61
CA GLU A 95 -5.07 -19.75 -22.06
C GLU A 95 -4.70 -18.64 -23.06
N ALA A 96 -4.42 -19.00 -24.29
CA ALA A 96 -4.01 -18.08 -25.34
C ALA A 96 -5.13 -17.09 -25.74
N VAL A 97 -6.36 -17.55 -25.88
CA VAL A 97 -7.51 -16.71 -26.18
C VAL A 97 -7.78 -15.72 -25.05
N ARG A 98 -7.67 -16.14 -23.80
CA ARG A 98 -7.79 -15.24 -22.65
C ARG A 98 -6.73 -14.15 -22.64
N SER A 99 -5.51 -14.46 -23.06
CA SER A 99 -4.45 -13.46 -23.20
C SER A 99 -4.62 -12.54 -24.42
N HIS A 100 -5.33 -12.97 -25.46
CA HIS A 100 -5.54 -12.22 -26.71
C HIS A 100 -6.87 -11.45 -26.78
N ILE A 101 -7.95 -11.99 -26.20
CA ILE A 101 -9.30 -11.35 -26.23
C ILE A 101 -9.49 -10.32 -25.12
N SER A 102 -8.73 -10.36 -24.04
CA SER A 102 -8.63 -9.17 -23.18
C SER A 102 -8.07 -8.04 -24.05
N PRO A 103 -8.80 -6.95 -24.29
CA PRO A 103 -8.22 -5.81 -24.98
C PRO A 103 -6.91 -5.53 -24.29
N ALA A 104 -5.84 -5.42 -25.07
CA ALA A 104 -4.47 -5.25 -24.58
C ALA A 104 -4.43 -4.05 -23.64
N ALA A 105 -4.84 -4.28 -22.38
CA ALA A 105 -4.99 -3.23 -21.40
C ALA A 105 -3.60 -2.65 -21.14
N LYS A 106 -3.36 -1.44 -21.62
CA LYS A 106 -2.14 -0.73 -21.27
C LYS A 106 -2.06 -0.62 -19.76
N LEU A 107 -0.94 -1.01 -19.19
CA LEU A 107 -0.74 -1.03 -17.74
C LEU A 107 -0.94 0.36 -17.12
N HIS A 108 -0.55 1.41 -17.83
CA HIS A 108 -0.74 2.80 -17.41
C HIS A 108 -2.24 3.16 -17.30
N ASP A 109 -3.01 2.93 -18.36
CA ASP A 109 -4.43 3.30 -18.43
C ASP A 109 -5.26 2.45 -17.46
N PHE A 110 -4.98 1.16 -17.40
CA PHE A 110 -5.57 0.24 -16.40
C PHE A 110 -5.30 0.72 -14.97
N GLY A 111 -4.05 1.08 -14.69
CA GLY A 111 -3.65 1.56 -13.37
C GLY A 111 -4.36 2.84 -12.97
N LEU A 112 -4.50 3.81 -13.87
CA LEU A 112 -5.26 5.04 -13.62
C LEU A 112 -6.72 4.73 -13.33
N GLN A 113 -7.37 3.89 -14.12
CA GLN A 113 -8.75 3.48 -13.92
C GLN A 113 -8.97 2.82 -12.54
N VAL A 114 -8.08 1.90 -12.13
CA VAL A 114 -8.13 1.26 -10.80
C VAL A 114 -8.00 2.27 -9.68
N VAL A 115 -7.15 3.28 -9.85
CA VAL A 115 -6.90 4.32 -8.85
C VAL A 115 -8.10 5.26 -8.73
N GLU A 116 -8.68 5.70 -9.84
CA GLU A 116 -9.87 6.57 -9.87
C GLU A 116 -11.09 5.91 -9.24
N GLN A 117 -11.33 4.63 -9.55
CA GLN A 117 -12.43 3.85 -8.99
C GLN A 117 -12.28 3.50 -7.51
N SER A 118 -11.14 3.84 -6.90
CA SER A 118 -10.84 3.48 -5.52
C SER A 118 -11.08 4.64 -4.55
N GLU A 119 -11.58 4.33 -3.35
CA GLU A 119 -11.70 5.27 -2.22
C GLU A 119 -10.35 5.56 -1.53
N ARG A 120 -9.23 5.48 -2.25
CA ARG A 120 -7.90 5.70 -1.68
C ARG A 120 -7.67 7.18 -1.39
N LYS A 121 -6.92 7.45 -0.31
CA LYS A 121 -6.48 8.82 0.03
C LYS A 121 -5.62 9.40 -1.10
N GLU A 122 -5.72 10.70 -1.36
CA GLU A 122 -5.04 11.40 -2.44
C GLU A 122 -3.51 11.12 -2.50
N LEU A 123 -2.83 11.11 -1.35
CA LEU A 123 -1.41 10.77 -1.30
C LEU A 123 -1.12 9.34 -1.82
N THR A 124 -2.04 8.41 -1.60
CA THR A 124 -1.89 7.04 -2.12
C THR A 124 -2.10 7.04 -3.63
N LYS A 125 -3.09 7.77 -4.15
CA LYS A 125 -3.32 7.94 -5.60
C LYS A 125 -2.09 8.53 -6.28
N LEU A 126 -1.48 9.57 -5.72
CA LEU A 126 -0.24 10.18 -6.22
C LEU A 126 0.93 9.18 -6.29
N ASN A 127 1.06 8.29 -5.30
CA ASN A 127 2.08 7.24 -5.31
C ASN A 127 1.87 6.23 -6.45
N TYR A 128 0.61 5.87 -6.76
CA TYR A 128 0.30 5.04 -7.94
C TYR A 128 0.61 5.77 -9.24
N GLN A 129 0.25 7.03 -9.35
CA GLN A 129 0.56 7.84 -10.53
C GLN A 129 2.08 7.93 -10.76
N THR A 130 2.85 8.12 -9.68
CA THR A 130 4.31 8.10 -9.74
C THR A 130 4.84 6.73 -10.21
N LEU A 131 4.26 5.62 -9.75
CA LEU A 131 4.59 4.28 -10.22
C LEU A 131 4.32 4.14 -11.73
N LEU A 132 3.11 4.51 -12.17
CA LEU A 132 2.68 4.38 -13.57
C LEU A 132 3.56 5.21 -14.50
N ASN A 133 3.87 6.44 -14.13
CA ASN A 133 4.80 7.30 -14.88
C ASN A 133 6.22 6.70 -14.95
N ASN A 134 6.68 6.01 -13.91
CA ASN A 134 7.99 5.33 -13.95
C ASN A 134 7.96 4.10 -14.85
N ILE A 135 6.87 3.34 -14.85
CA ILE A 135 6.71 2.19 -15.76
C ILE A 135 6.70 2.67 -17.22
N GLU A 136 5.98 3.74 -17.51
CA GLU A 136 5.91 4.33 -18.86
C GLU A 136 7.28 4.82 -19.34
N LYS A 137 8.13 5.34 -18.44
CA LYS A 137 9.54 5.68 -18.74
C LYS A 137 10.42 4.44 -18.96
N PHE A 138 10.18 3.38 -18.22
CA PHE A 138 10.93 2.13 -18.36
C PHE A 138 10.55 1.37 -19.63
N ARG A 139 9.26 1.23 -19.89
CA ARG A 139 8.71 0.54 -21.06
C ARG A 139 7.42 1.23 -21.50
N LYS A 140 7.54 2.04 -22.56
CA LYS A 140 6.42 2.78 -23.13
C LYS A 140 5.31 1.82 -23.62
N ASN A 141 4.05 2.18 -23.36
CA ASN A 141 2.87 1.38 -23.72
C ASN A 141 2.91 -0.08 -23.24
N ALA A 142 3.56 -0.37 -22.10
CA ALA A 142 3.56 -1.71 -21.54
C ALA A 142 2.13 -2.20 -21.31
N LEU A 143 1.86 -3.45 -21.67
CA LEU A 143 0.58 -4.11 -21.40
C LEU A 143 0.59 -4.74 -20.01
N VAL A 144 -0.59 -4.95 -19.41
CA VAL A 144 -0.71 -5.70 -18.15
C VAL A 144 -0.15 -7.12 -18.31
N SER A 145 -0.38 -7.75 -19.47
CA SER A 145 0.13 -9.08 -19.83
C SER A 145 1.65 -9.15 -20.02
N ASP A 146 2.30 -8.02 -20.30
CA ASP A 146 3.76 -7.96 -20.44
C ASP A 146 4.50 -8.09 -19.10
N VAL A 147 3.78 -7.89 -17.98
CA VAL A 147 4.39 -7.93 -16.65
C VAL A 147 4.58 -9.37 -16.21
N ASP A 148 5.64 -9.98 -16.68
CA ASP A 148 6.11 -11.30 -16.27
C ASP A 148 7.25 -11.20 -15.23
N TYR A 149 7.84 -12.35 -14.86
CA TYR A 149 8.98 -12.40 -13.94
C TYR A 149 10.18 -11.59 -14.47
N GLN A 150 10.48 -11.71 -15.77
CA GLN A 150 11.62 -11.02 -16.39
C GLN A 150 11.40 -9.50 -16.44
N PHE A 151 10.16 -9.05 -16.68
CA PHE A 151 9.80 -7.64 -16.58
C PHE A 151 10.10 -7.10 -15.18
N LEU A 152 9.73 -7.83 -14.12
CA LEU A 152 9.97 -7.40 -12.72
C LEU A 152 11.46 -7.30 -12.41
N VAL A 153 12.27 -8.27 -12.86
CA VAL A 153 13.73 -8.27 -12.70
C VAL A 153 14.34 -7.05 -13.39
N ASN A 154 13.96 -6.80 -14.64
CA ASN A 154 14.48 -5.70 -15.44
C ASN A 154 14.02 -4.34 -14.89
N TYR A 155 12.77 -4.24 -14.44
CA TYR A 155 12.24 -3.03 -13.85
C TYR A 155 12.92 -2.69 -12.50
N ASP A 156 13.16 -3.68 -11.63
CA ASP A 156 13.91 -3.43 -10.38
C ASP A 156 15.36 -3.02 -10.65
N LYS A 157 16.00 -3.63 -11.65
CA LYS A 157 17.33 -3.24 -12.10
C LYS A 157 17.35 -1.81 -12.60
N TRP A 158 16.41 -1.44 -13.47
CA TRP A 158 16.28 -0.08 -14.02
C TRP A 158 16.02 0.96 -12.91
N LEU A 159 15.16 0.67 -11.95
CA LEU A 159 14.92 1.55 -10.80
C LEU A 159 16.20 1.77 -9.98
N ARG A 160 17.02 0.74 -9.80
CA ARG A 160 18.29 0.82 -9.09
C ARG A 160 19.30 1.69 -9.85
N GLU A 161 19.45 1.47 -11.15
CA GLU A 161 20.31 2.24 -12.02
C GLU A 161 19.89 3.71 -12.15
N SER A 162 18.59 3.99 -12.03
CA SER A 162 18.03 5.34 -11.93
C SER A 162 18.26 6.01 -10.57
N GLY A 163 19.07 5.42 -9.66
CA GLY A 163 19.40 6.00 -8.35
C GLY A 163 18.26 5.95 -7.32
N ILE A 164 17.20 5.17 -7.57
CA ILE A 164 16.07 5.08 -6.64
C ILE A 164 16.47 4.26 -5.40
N ALA A 165 16.31 4.87 -4.23
CA ALA A 165 16.63 4.23 -2.96
C ALA A 165 15.89 2.89 -2.76
N HIS A 166 16.55 1.90 -2.16
CA HIS A 166 16.07 0.53 -2.02
C HIS A 166 14.62 0.43 -1.49
N ASN A 167 14.30 1.10 -0.37
CA ASN A 167 12.95 1.04 0.21
C ASN A 167 11.89 1.72 -0.67
N THR A 168 12.28 2.72 -1.47
CA THR A 168 11.39 3.34 -2.45
C THR A 168 11.07 2.38 -3.60
N ARG A 169 12.09 1.63 -4.09
CA ARG A 169 11.88 0.58 -5.09
C ARG A 169 10.91 -0.48 -4.58
N ILE A 170 11.12 -0.96 -3.36
CA ILE A 170 10.23 -1.93 -2.71
C ILE A 170 8.79 -1.40 -2.61
N SER A 171 8.63 -0.14 -2.25
CA SER A 171 7.30 0.48 -2.19
C SER A 171 6.63 0.50 -3.56
N ARG A 172 7.35 0.81 -4.63
CA ARG A 172 6.84 0.78 -6.02
C ARG A 172 6.47 -0.64 -6.45
N LEU A 173 7.33 -1.61 -6.19
CA LEU A 173 7.04 -3.02 -6.49
C LEU A 173 5.81 -3.54 -5.74
N ARG A 174 5.59 -3.13 -4.48
CA ARG A 174 4.38 -3.47 -3.72
C ARG A 174 3.12 -2.86 -4.32
N LEU A 175 3.18 -1.62 -4.79
CA LEU A 175 2.05 -0.99 -5.48
C LEU A 175 1.75 -1.70 -6.80
N LEU A 176 2.77 -2.08 -7.57
CA LEU A 176 2.60 -2.85 -8.81
C LEU A 176 1.98 -4.23 -8.51
N ARG A 177 2.46 -4.94 -7.47
CA ARG A 177 1.85 -6.20 -7.04
C ARG A 177 0.35 -6.05 -6.71
N ALA A 178 -0.01 -4.98 -6.00
CA ALA A 178 -1.40 -4.71 -5.65
C ALA A 178 -2.24 -4.40 -6.90
N LEU A 179 -1.66 -3.72 -7.90
CA LEU A 179 -2.33 -3.43 -9.17
C LEU A 179 -2.56 -4.71 -9.98
N LEU A 180 -1.57 -5.61 -10.04
CA LEU A 180 -1.73 -6.90 -10.72
C LEU A 180 -2.73 -7.82 -10.02
N ASN A 181 -2.88 -7.74 -8.69
CA ASN A 181 -3.96 -8.43 -7.99
C ASN A 181 -5.36 -7.93 -8.43
N GLU A 182 -5.50 -6.63 -8.71
CA GLU A 182 -6.74 -6.12 -9.31
C GLU A 182 -6.95 -6.59 -10.76
N ALA A 183 -5.87 -6.76 -11.52
CA ALA A 183 -5.93 -7.32 -12.87
C ALA A 183 -6.39 -8.79 -12.85
N ILE A 184 -5.97 -9.59 -11.84
CA ILE A 184 -6.46 -10.96 -11.64
C ILE A 184 -7.96 -10.96 -11.31
N LYS A 185 -8.41 -10.10 -10.39
CA LYS A 185 -9.84 -10.00 -10.03
C LYS A 185 -10.73 -9.62 -11.21
N ARG A 186 -10.17 -8.93 -12.19
CA ARG A 186 -10.86 -8.51 -13.42
C ARG A 186 -10.60 -9.48 -14.59
N ASP A 187 -10.04 -10.65 -14.33
CA ASP A 187 -9.73 -11.68 -15.32
C ASP A 187 -8.82 -11.23 -16.48
N ILE A 188 -8.02 -10.15 -16.28
CA ILE A 188 -7.07 -9.65 -17.29
C ILE A 188 -5.81 -10.52 -17.35
N ILE A 189 -5.34 -11.04 -16.21
CA ILE A 189 -4.23 -12.00 -16.08
C ILE A 189 -4.62 -13.15 -15.16
N GLN A 190 -3.99 -14.31 -15.32
CA GLN A 190 -4.32 -15.53 -14.57
C GLN A 190 -3.58 -15.66 -13.24
N ALA A 191 -2.33 -15.18 -13.19
CA ALA A 191 -1.45 -15.32 -12.03
C ALA A 191 -0.62 -14.05 -11.83
N ASN A 192 -0.24 -13.81 -10.57
CA ASN A 192 0.62 -12.67 -10.26
C ASN A 192 2.10 -13.09 -10.38
N PRO A 193 2.91 -12.46 -11.26
CA PRO A 193 4.32 -12.80 -11.39
C PRO A 193 5.12 -12.58 -10.09
N PHE A 194 4.61 -11.77 -9.16
CA PHE A 194 5.18 -11.61 -7.82
C PHE A 194 5.10 -12.88 -6.95
N ASP A 195 4.39 -13.92 -7.34
CA ASP A 195 4.38 -15.19 -6.60
C ASP A 195 5.74 -15.89 -6.70
N ARG A 196 6.49 -15.62 -7.78
CA ARG A 196 7.87 -16.09 -8.00
C ARG A 196 8.91 -15.01 -7.70
N PHE A 197 8.54 -13.72 -7.66
CA PHE A 197 9.43 -12.59 -7.43
C PHE A 197 9.39 -12.15 -5.96
N ARG A 198 10.48 -12.42 -5.22
CA ARG A 198 10.58 -12.03 -3.80
C ARG A 198 11.07 -10.61 -3.63
N ILE A 199 10.29 -9.79 -2.93
CA ILE A 199 10.66 -8.43 -2.56
C ILE A 199 11.42 -8.49 -1.23
N GLN A 200 12.75 -8.31 -1.26
CA GLN A 200 13.57 -8.27 -0.05
C GLN A 200 13.52 -6.87 0.57
N GLN A 201 13.02 -6.77 1.78
CA GLN A 201 12.98 -5.51 2.53
C GLN A 201 14.27 -5.36 3.35
N MET A 202 14.97 -4.23 3.20
CA MET A 202 16.05 -3.87 4.12
C MET A 202 15.48 -3.12 5.31
N VAL A 203 15.82 -3.60 6.51
CA VAL A 203 15.51 -2.87 7.75
C VAL A 203 16.46 -1.67 7.83
N SER A 204 15.92 -0.47 7.69
CA SER A 204 16.71 0.73 7.93
C SER A 204 16.72 1.06 9.42
N LYS A 205 17.90 1.22 10.02
CA LYS A 205 18.01 1.77 11.36
C LYS A 205 17.47 3.21 11.35
N LYS A 206 16.49 3.46 12.19
CA LYS A 206 15.87 4.77 12.29
C LYS A 206 16.55 5.56 13.39
N GLY A 207 16.99 6.78 13.08
CA GLY A 207 17.62 7.66 14.06
C GLY A 207 16.63 8.11 15.14
N PHE A 208 17.14 8.26 16.36
CA PHE A 208 16.44 8.83 17.50
C PHE A 208 17.40 9.71 18.29
N LEU A 209 16.88 10.62 19.11
CA LEU A 209 17.69 11.42 20.02
C LEU A 209 18.00 10.65 21.30
N THR A 210 19.26 10.70 21.73
CA THR A 210 19.63 10.30 23.10
C THR A 210 19.03 11.27 24.13
N ALA A 211 18.87 10.82 25.36
CA ALA A 211 18.41 11.69 26.46
C ALA A 211 19.28 12.95 26.65
N GLY A 212 20.60 12.84 26.39
CA GLY A 212 21.51 13.98 26.43
C GLY A 212 21.24 14.98 25.30
N GLN A 213 21.04 14.52 24.07
CA GLN A 213 20.73 15.38 22.94
C GLN A 213 19.36 16.05 23.10
N LEU A 214 18.36 15.30 23.62
CA LEU A 214 17.04 15.85 23.90
C LEU A 214 17.11 17.00 24.91
N ARG A 215 17.84 16.80 26.03
CA ARG A 215 18.07 17.86 27.02
C ARG A 215 18.83 19.09 26.46
N LYS A 216 19.82 18.89 25.58
CA LYS A 216 20.48 20.00 24.88
C LYS A 216 19.50 20.78 24.01
N LEU A 217 18.62 20.06 23.26
CA LEU A 217 17.61 20.69 22.41
C LEU A 217 16.61 21.52 23.23
N GLU A 218 16.15 21.00 24.38
CA GLU A 218 15.28 21.72 25.31
C GLU A 218 15.85 23.08 25.76
N ARG A 219 17.16 23.12 26.02
CA ARG A 219 17.87 24.27 26.58
C ARG A 219 18.27 25.31 25.53
N LEU A 220 18.05 25.07 24.23
CA LEU A 220 18.39 26.07 23.22
C LEU A 220 17.52 27.33 23.41
N GLU A 221 18.18 28.47 23.51
CA GLU A 221 17.52 29.78 23.51
C GLU A 221 17.16 30.16 22.08
N LEU A 222 15.89 30.08 21.75
CA LEU A 222 15.35 30.29 20.41
C LEU A 222 14.16 31.26 20.50
N LYS A 223 13.90 31.94 19.36
CA LYS A 223 12.77 32.86 19.22
C LYS A 223 11.98 32.55 17.92
N GLY A 224 10.75 32.97 17.90
CA GLY A 224 9.92 32.95 16.71
C GLY A 224 9.65 31.55 16.13
N LYS A 225 9.93 31.36 14.84
CA LYS A 225 9.65 30.13 14.13
C LYS A 225 10.48 28.94 14.60
N GLU A 226 11.76 29.18 14.88
CA GLU A 226 12.67 28.11 15.31
C GLU A 226 12.25 27.54 16.66
N GLU A 227 11.87 28.42 17.60
CA GLU A 227 11.30 28.02 18.88
C GLU A 227 10.06 27.16 18.71
N LYS A 228 9.10 27.56 17.86
CA LYS A 228 7.87 26.79 17.63
C LYS A 228 8.15 25.43 17.00
N VAL A 229 9.09 25.34 16.06
CA VAL A 229 9.50 24.08 15.44
C VAL A 229 10.17 23.16 16.46
N ARG A 230 11.10 23.69 17.30
CA ARG A 230 11.71 22.94 18.39
C ARG A 230 10.62 22.39 19.33
N ASP A 231 9.72 23.25 19.79
CA ASP A 231 8.70 22.90 20.77
C ASP A 231 7.70 21.89 20.21
N ALA A 232 7.32 22.02 18.92
CA ALA A 232 6.51 21.01 18.24
C ALA A 232 7.22 19.63 18.15
N PHE A 233 8.52 19.64 17.90
CA PHE A 233 9.31 18.41 17.89
C PHE A 233 9.41 17.78 19.28
N LEU A 234 9.58 18.60 20.33
CA LEU A 234 9.56 18.17 21.73
C LEU A 234 8.19 17.57 22.11
N ILE A 235 7.06 18.18 21.67
CA ILE A 235 5.74 17.57 21.82
C ILE A 235 5.75 16.15 21.25
N GLY A 236 6.29 15.96 20.05
CA GLY A 236 6.43 14.63 19.45
C GLY A 236 7.31 13.67 20.25
N CYS A 237 8.39 14.17 20.88
CA CYS A 237 9.29 13.38 21.74
C CYS A 237 8.66 12.98 23.08
N TYR A 238 7.72 13.75 23.60
CA TYR A 238 7.06 13.47 24.88
C TYR A 238 5.71 12.75 24.74
N THR A 239 5.12 12.75 23.55
CA THR A 239 3.80 12.15 23.31
C THR A 239 3.81 11.01 22.32
N GLY A 240 4.85 10.87 21.52
CA GLY A 240 4.88 9.92 20.40
C GLY A 240 3.91 10.22 19.26
N LEU A 241 3.26 11.38 19.25
CA LEU A 241 2.32 11.78 18.18
C LEU A 241 3.05 11.95 16.84
N ARG A 242 2.37 11.63 15.73
CA ARG A 242 2.89 11.91 14.40
C ARG A 242 2.75 13.39 14.05
N PHE A 243 3.53 13.88 13.10
CA PHE A 243 3.43 15.27 12.63
C PHE A 243 1.98 15.70 12.31
N SER A 244 1.24 14.87 11.58
CA SER A 244 -0.17 15.13 11.26
C SER A 244 -1.07 15.26 12.49
N ASP A 245 -0.76 14.51 13.54
CA ASP A 245 -1.52 14.55 14.79
C ASP A 245 -1.18 15.79 15.61
N ILE A 246 0.10 16.24 15.56
CA ILE A 246 0.55 17.46 16.24
C ILE A 246 -0.03 18.71 15.58
N VAL A 247 0.01 18.82 14.26
CA VAL A 247 -0.56 19.96 13.53
C VAL A 247 -2.07 20.12 13.81
N THR A 248 -2.77 19.02 14.06
CA THR A 248 -4.20 19.01 14.39
C THR A 248 -4.48 18.95 15.89
N LEU A 249 -3.46 19.13 16.75
CA LEU A 249 -3.64 19.13 18.19
C LEU A 249 -4.30 20.45 18.62
N ARG A 250 -5.32 20.36 19.49
CA ARG A 250 -6.11 21.47 20.02
C ARG A 250 -6.12 21.42 21.54
N ASN A 251 -6.48 22.53 22.18
CA ASN A 251 -6.58 22.59 23.65
C ASN A 251 -7.64 21.63 24.19
N GLU A 252 -8.72 21.42 23.44
CA GLU A 252 -9.81 20.48 23.81
C GLU A 252 -9.35 19.03 23.98
N HIS A 253 -8.24 18.65 23.34
CA HIS A 253 -7.65 17.31 23.47
C HIS A 253 -6.90 17.11 24.81
N ILE A 254 -6.72 18.18 25.60
CA ILE A 254 -5.93 18.18 26.83
C ILE A 254 -6.82 18.54 27.99
N LYS A 255 -7.13 17.58 28.87
CA LYS A 255 -7.99 17.76 30.02
C LYS A 255 -7.53 16.89 31.19
N GLY A 256 -7.53 17.45 32.41
CA GLY A 256 -7.24 16.69 33.62
C GLY A 256 -5.88 15.96 33.63
N GLY A 257 -4.84 16.54 33.02
CA GLY A 257 -3.51 15.91 32.93
C GLY A 257 -3.40 14.81 31.85
N TRP A 258 -4.46 14.61 31.04
CA TRP A 258 -4.49 13.64 29.96
C TRP A 258 -4.58 14.34 28.60
N LEU A 259 -3.90 13.74 27.60
CA LEU A 259 -4.07 14.08 26.20
C LEU A 259 -4.84 12.94 25.52
N THR A 260 -6.06 13.21 25.08
CA THR A 260 -6.94 12.25 24.36
C THR A 260 -7.12 12.71 22.93
N LYS A 261 -6.70 11.89 21.95
CA LYS A 261 -6.76 12.27 20.54
C LYS A 261 -7.01 11.12 19.60
N LYS A 262 -7.93 11.31 18.65
CA LYS A 262 -8.09 10.41 17.50
C LYS A 262 -7.00 10.68 16.49
N MET A 263 -6.18 9.66 16.19
CA MET A 263 -5.04 9.75 15.28
C MET A 263 -5.50 9.93 13.82
N VAL A 264 -4.99 10.93 13.13
CA VAL A 264 -5.39 11.32 11.76
C VAL A 264 -5.16 10.18 10.74
N LYS A 265 -4.06 9.46 10.86
CA LYS A 265 -3.70 8.41 9.90
C LYS A 265 -4.45 7.11 10.09
N THR A 266 -4.71 6.71 11.34
CA THR A 266 -5.21 5.37 11.68
C THR A 266 -6.63 5.36 12.25
N GLY A 267 -7.15 6.51 12.63
CA GLY A 267 -8.44 6.64 13.32
C GLY A 267 -8.44 6.12 14.76
N PHE A 268 -7.30 5.63 15.26
CA PHE A 268 -7.19 5.08 16.62
C PHE A 268 -7.21 6.19 17.67
N MET A 269 -7.91 5.97 18.77
CA MET A 269 -7.86 6.85 19.93
C MET A 269 -6.61 6.53 20.75
N VAL A 270 -5.85 7.55 21.13
CA VAL A 270 -4.75 7.45 22.08
C VAL A 270 -5.06 8.32 23.30
N GLU A 271 -4.66 7.81 24.47
CA GLU A 271 -4.79 8.48 25.76
C GLU A 271 -3.41 8.48 26.42
N LEU A 272 -2.90 9.67 26.71
CA LEU A 272 -1.55 9.88 27.17
C LEU A 272 -1.57 10.67 28.49
N PRO A 273 -1.07 10.12 29.61
CA PRO A 273 -0.95 10.81 30.89
C PRO A 273 0.23 11.79 30.81
N ILE A 274 -0.01 13.01 30.31
CA ILE A 274 1.03 13.99 30.02
C ILE A 274 1.71 14.55 31.27
N GLY A 275 1.08 14.43 32.43
CA GLY A 275 1.67 14.77 33.73
C GLY A 275 2.72 13.76 34.19
N GLU A 276 2.57 12.49 33.81
CA GLU A 276 3.44 11.39 34.23
C GLU A 276 4.56 11.10 33.22
N LEU A 277 4.24 11.22 31.94
CA LEU A 277 5.20 10.93 30.88
C LEU A 277 6.37 11.91 30.91
N PHE A 278 7.59 11.34 30.94
CA PHE A 278 8.85 12.10 30.98
C PHE A 278 8.90 13.13 32.14
N GLY A 279 8.28 12.81 33.29
CA GLY A 279 8.24 13.71 34.47
C GLY A 279 7.47 15.00 34.20
N GLY A 280 6.40 14.92 33.40
CA GLY A 280 5.54 16.08 33.13
C GLY A 280 6.07 17.08 32.10
N LYS A 281 7.11 16.75 31.36
CA LYS A 281 7.74 17.67 30.38
C LYS A 281 6.77 18.25 29.35
N MET A 282 5.76 17.48 28.96
CA MET A 282 4.70 17.98 28.07
C MET A 282 3.84 19.06 28.77
N ALA A 283 3.51 18.86 30.05
CA ALA A 283 2.74 19.81 30.81
C ALA A 283 3.52 21.11 31.03
N GLU A 284 4.83 21.03 31.34
CA GLU A 284 5.72 22.20 31.44
C GLU A 284 5.74 22.98 30.11
N LEU A 285 5.86 22.27 28.97
CA LEU A 285 5.88 22.89 27.66
C LEU A 285 4.56 23.64 27.34
N ILE A 286 3.41 23.06 27.71
CA ILE A 286 2.11 23.70 27.54
C ILE A 286 1.99 24.93 28.44
N ALA A 287 2.46 24.83 29.69
CA ALA A 287 2.46 25.97 30.64
C ALA A 287 3.25 27.17 30.09
N LYS A 288 4.37 26.94 29.39
CA LYS A 288 5.14 27.97 28.69
C LYS A 288 4.26 28.80 27.72
N TYR A 289 3.20 28.22 27.18
CA TYR A 289 2.27 28.87 26.27
C TYR A 289 0.94 29.27 26.95
N ASN A 290 0.95 29.44 28.26
CA ASN A 290 -0.24 29.78 29.05
C ASN A 290 -1.37 28.76 28.89
N GLY A 291 -1.03 27.47 28.87
CA GLY A 291 -2.03 26.39 28.67
C GLY A 291 -2.50 26.23 27.23
N ASN A 292 -2.01 27.01 26.28
CA ASN A 292 -2.52 27.02 24.90
C ASN A 292 -1.54 26.36 23.92
N VAL A 293 -1.71 25.04 23.69
CA VAL A 293 -0.89 24.26 22.75
C VAL A 293 -1.02 24.74 21.29
N GLU A 294 -2.13 25.38 20.95
CA GLU A 294 -2.39 25.87 19.59
C GLU A 294 -1.46 27.00 19.16
N ARG A 295 -0.85 27.71 20.14
CA ARG A 295 0.21 28.69 19.87
C ARG A 295 1.47 28.08 19.26
N VAL A 296 1.66 26.76 19.41
CA VAL A 296 2.76 26.01 18.78
C VAL A 296 2.25 25.34 17.49
N THR A 297 1.09 24.68 17.54
CA THR A 297 0.68 23.77 16.49
C THR A 297 0.10 24.48 15.26
N LYS A 298 -0.61 25.59 15.43
CA LYS A 298 -1.22 26.35 14.32
C LYS A 298 -0.25 27.10 13.42
N VAL A 299 0.96 27.37 13.89
CA VAL A 299 1.97 28.13 13.15
C VAL A 299 2.96 27.25 12.36
N LEU A 300 2.81 25.92 12.46
CA LEU A 300 3.62 24.97 11.74
C LEU A 300 3.22 24.93 10.26
N GLY A 301 4.16 25.14 9.38
CA GLY A 301 3.98 24.97 7.94
C GLY A 301 3.99 23.50 7.51
N SER A 302 4.34 23.25 6.26
CA SER A 302 4.44 21.89 5.73
C SER A 302 5.52 21.07 6.48
N ASN A 303 5.34 19.75 6.50
CA ASN A 303 6.34 18.86 7.11
C ASN A 303 7.75 19.04 6.52
N ALA A 304 7.85 19.34 5.22
CA ALA A 304 9.13 19.62 4.56
C ALA A 304 9.78 20.89 5.11
N ALA A 305 9.01 21.99 5.27
CA ALA A 305 9.49 23.25 5.83
C ALA A 305 9.94 23.10 7.29
N VAL A 306 9.16 22.37 8.09
CA VAL A 306 9.51 22.07 9.48
C VAL A 306 10.80 21.23 9.55
N ASN A 307 10.96 20.21 8.71
CA ASN A 307 12.17 19.39 8.68
C ASN A 307 13.42 20.20 8.25
N LYS A 308 13.27 21.22 7.39
CA LYS A 308 14.38 22.10 7.00
C LYS A 308 14.92 22.85 8.21
N VAL A 309 14.05 23.49 9.01
CA VAL A 309 14.44 24.19 10.24
C VAL A 309 14.96 23.20 11.29
N LEU A 310 14.26 22.10 11.51
CA LEU A 310 14.61 21.08 12.49
C LEU A 310 16.03 20.54 12.25
N ARG A 311 16.43 20.32 11.00
CA ARG A 311 17.79 19.84 10.66
C ARG A 311 18.87 20.79 11.16
N GLN A 312 18.67 22.09 11.05
CA GLN A 312 19.60 23.09 11.57
C GLN A 312 19.73 22.97 13.10
N LEU A 313 18.59 22.94 13.80
CA LEU A 313 18.56 22.80 15.27
C LEU A 313 19.18 21.48 15.76
N LEU A 314 18.97 20.40 15.05
CA LEU A 314 19.54 19.09 15.42
C LEU A 314 21.05 19.03 15.22
N ASN A 315 21.58 19.73 14.23
CA ASN A 315 23.05 19.85 14.04
C ASN A 315 23.71 20.55 15.22
N THR A 316 23.09 21.59 15.80
CA THR A 316 23.68 22.32 16.96
C THR A 316 23.78 21.44 18.22
N VAL A 317 22.96 20.42 18.33
CA VAL A 317 22.99 19.47 19.47
C VAL A 317 23.77 18.19 19.17
N GLY A 318 24.44 18.11 18.02
CA GLY A 318 25.22 16.96 17.59
C GLY A 318 24.40 15.72 17.29
N ALA A 319 23.21 15.92 16.76
CA ALA A 319 22.33 14.81 16.34
C ALA A 319 22.59 14.38 14.89
N ASP A 320 22.28 13.11 14.56
CA ASP A 320 22.43 12.56 13.20
C ASP A 320 21.58 13.37 12.21
N SER A 321 22.16 13.73 11.07
CA SER A 321 21.51 14.45 9.97
C SER A 321 20.29 13.71 9.36
N LYS A 322 20.19 12.39 9.59
CA LYS A 322 19.06 11.54 9.15
C LYS A 322 17.82 11.69 10.03
N ILE A 323 17.93 12.40 11.16
CA ILE A 323 16.78 12.63 12.05
C ILE A 323 15.80 13.60 11.37
N THR A 324 14.53 13.20 11.34
CA THR A 324 13.41 13.97 10.83
C THR A 324 12.36 14.14 11.90
N PHE A 325 11.31 14.91 11.63
CA PHE A 325 10.22 15.08 12.60
C PHE A 325 9.62 13.73 13.04
N HIS A 326 9.55 12.74 12.16
CA HIS A 326 9.07 11.41 12.53
C HIS A 326 9.97 10.69 13.55
N SER A 327 11.23 11.08 13.64
CA SER A 327 12.16 10.53 14.63
C SER A 327 11.81 10.95 16.06
N SER A 328 10.99 11.99 16.28
CA SER A 328 10.47 12.32 17.62
C SER A 328 9.70 11.15 18.22
N ARG A 329 8.89 10.48 17.41
CA ARG A 329 8.13 9.29 17.82
C ARG A 329 9.03 8.08 18.07
N HIS A 330 10.16 7.96 17.34
CA HIS A 330 11.18 6.95 17.63
C HIS A 330 11.90 7.26 18.94
N THR A 331 12.23 8.54 19.19
CA THR A 331 12.81 9.03 20.45
C THR A 331 11.89 8.70 21.63
N PHE A 332 10.59 9.03 21.54
CA PHE A 332 9.60 8.68 22.55
C PHE A 332 9.64 7.20 22.91
N ALA A 333 9.49 6.33 21.92
CA ALA A 333 9.41 4.89 22.13
C ALA A 333 10.71 4.29 22.69
N THR A 334 11.86 4.74 22.15
CA THR A 334 13.18 4.25 22.58
C THR A 334 13.50 4.67 24.00
N LEU A 335 13.26 5.93 24.37
CA LEU A 335 13.53 6.43 25.72
C LEU A 335 12.62 5.76 26.77
N LEU A 336 11.33 5.54 26.46
CA LEU A 336 10.43 4.78 27.34
C LEU A 336 10.90 3.33 27.51
N GLY A 337 11.30 2.68 26.41
CA GLY A 337 11.86 1.33 26.47
C GLY A 337 13.12 1.26 27.34
N GLN A 338 14.03 2.22 27.18
CA GLN A 338 15.25 2.34 28.01
C GLN A 338 14.95 2.61 29.49
N SER A 339 13.83 3.27 29.79
CA SER A 339 13.35 3.50 31.16
C SER A 339 12.63 2.28 31.75
N GLY A 340 12.50 1.16 31.00
CA GLY A 340 11.88 -0.09 31.46
C GLY A 340 10.37 -0.12 31.34
N VAL A 341 9.76 0.75 30.54
CA VAL A 341 8.34 0.68 30.22
C VAL A 341 8.07 -0.54 29.32
N GLN A 342 7.06 -1.34 29.65
CA GLN A 342 6.72 -2.55 28.89
C GLN A 342 6.35 -2.22 27.45
N LEU A 343 6.78 -3.07 26.50
CA LEU A 343 6.54 -2.88 25.06
C LEU A 343 5.04 -2.79 24.71
N THR A 344 4.18 -3.53 25.43
CA THR A 344 2.73 -3.47 25.28
C THR A 344 2.14 -2.12 25.69
N THR A 345 2.70 -1.49 26.73
CA THR A 345 2.33 -0.14 27.15
C THR A 345 2.78 0.88 26.09
N ILE A 346 4.01 0.79 25.61
CA ILE A 346 4.52 1.66 24.54
C ILE A 346 3.67 1.49 23.28
N GLN A 347 3.24 0.26 22.94
CA GLN A 347 2.33 -0.01 21.82
C GLN A 347 1.01 0.76 21.96
N LYS A 348 0.38 0.72 23.14
CA LYS A 348 -0.88 1.43 23.42
C LYS A 348 -0.68 2.95 23.33
N LEU A 349 0.36 3.50 23.97
CA LEU A 349 0.67 4.93 23.94
C LEU A 349 0.92 5.43 22.51
N LEU A 350 1.54 4.60 21.67
CA LEU A 350 1.77 4.91 20.25
C LEU A 350 0.52 4.69 19.37
N GLY A 351 -0.51 3.98 19.82
CA GLY A 351 -1.66 3.58 19.00
C GLY A 351 -1.25 2.66 17.84
N HIS A 352 -0.34 1.69 18.09
CA HIS A 352 0.02 0.67 17.11
C HIS A 352 -0.91 -0.53 17.20
N GLN A 353 -1.56 -0.90 16.09
CA GLN A 353 -2.43 -2.07 16.04
C GLN A 353 -1.67 -3.39 16.15
N LYS A 354 -0.44 -3.45 15.60
CA LYS A 354 0.40 -4.64 15.58
C LYS A 354 1.63 -4.45 16.47
N LEU A 355 1.88 -5.41 17.37
CA LEU A 355 3.05 -5.41 18.24
C LEU A 355 4.37 -5.36 17.46
N GLN A 356 4.44 -6.05 16.33
CA GLN A 356 5.59 -6.06 15.42
C GLN A 356 6.05 -4.65 15.02
N THR A 357 5.12 -3.68 14.91
CA THR A 357 5.46 -2.28 14.63
C THR A 357 6.21 -1.63 15.79
N THR A 358 6.03 -2.11 17.00
CA THR A 358 6.67 -1.60 18.22
C THR A 358 7.96 -2.38 18.55
N GLN A 359 8.09 -3.61 18.08
CA GLN A 359 9.28 -4.46 18.30
C GLN A 359 10.58 -3.84 17.79
N ILE A 360 10.52 -2.95 16.80
CA ILE A 360 11.70 -2.19 16.35
C ILE A 360 12.37 -1.34 17.44
N TYR A 361 11.65 -1.08 18.54
CA TYR A 361 12.18 -0.35 19.72
C TYR A 361 12.65 -1.29 20.82
N SER A 362 12.49 -2.60 20.64
CA SER A 362 12.93 -3.62 21.59
C SER A 362 14.40 -4.03 21.42
N GLU A 363 15.22 -3.25 20.69
CA GLU A 363 16.66 -3.44 20.75
C GLU A 363 17.07 -3.24 22.22
N VAL A 364 17.09 -4.35 22.93
CA VAL A 364 17.46 -4.44 24.35
C VAL A 364 18.95 -4.13 24.42
N ASP A 365 19.28 -2.88 24.74
CA ASP A 365 20.66 -2.48 25.05
C ASP A 365 21.16 -3.41 26.18
N ARG A 366 22.42 -3.82 26.16
CA ARG A 366 23.05 -4.63 27.21
C ARG A 366 22.77 -4.10 28.62
N LYS A 367 22.64 -2.75 28.78
CA LYS A 367 22.23 -2.09 30.00
C LYS A 367 20.83 -2.40 30.45
N ALA A 368 19.87 -2.52 29.52
CA ALA A 368 18.49 -2.85 29.83
C ALA A 368 18.38 -4.33 30.29
N ILE A 369 19.10 -5.26 29.65
CA ILE A 369 19.20 -6.65 30.10
C ILE A 369 19.71 -6.70 31.54
N THR A 370 20.81 -6.00 31.82
CA THR A 370 21.40 -5.98 33.16
C THR A 370 20.45 -5.39 34.20
N ASN A 371 19.71 -4.34 33.85
CA ASN A 371 18.76 -3.68 34.76
C ASN A 371 17.53 -4.57 35.03
N ASP A 372 17.02 -5.26 34.04
CA ASP A 372 15.88 -6.20 34.22
C ASP A 372 16.26 -7.39 35.09
N LEU A 373 17.45 -7.92 34.89
CA LEU A 373 17.97 -9.00 35.75
C LEU A 373 18.18 -8.53 37.20
N LYS A 374 18.70 -7.29 37.42
CA LYS A 374 18.84 -6.70 38.75
C LYS A 374 17.48 -6.42 39.42
N LYS A 375 16.47 -5.95 38.69
CA LYS A 375 15.12 -5.75 39.22
C LYS A 375 14.44 -7.07 39.60
N ARG A 376 14.61 -8.14 38.81
CA ARG A 376 14.11 -9.50 39.15
C ARG A 376 14.75 -10.03 40.43
N ARG A 377 16.07 -9.84 40.59
CA ARG A 377 16.81 -10.26 41.80
C ARG A 377 16.32 -9.53 43.06
N LYS A 378 16.06 -8.20 42.97
CA LYS A 378 15.50 -7.41 44.07
C LYS A 378 14.05 -7.79 44.41
N ARG A 379 13.24 -8.21 43.44
CA ARG A 379 11.87 -8.68 43.71
C ARG A 379 11.85 -10.06 44.37
N LYS A 380 12.75 -10.96 44.01
CA LYS A 380 12.87 -12.27 44.58
C LYS A 380 13.34 -12.18 46.06
N ASN A 381 14.30 -11.34 46.36
CA ASN A 381 14.79 -11.13 47.73
C ASN A 381 13.73 -10.45 48.64
N LYS A 382 12.72 -9.75 48.10
CA LYS A 382 11.58 -9.18 48.87
C LYS A 382 10.41 -10.11 49.05
N SER A 383 10.36 -11.22 48.35
CA SER A 383 9.33 -12.25 48.49
C SER A 383 9.81 -13.39 49.41
N ASP A 384 11.10 -13.43 49.76
CA ASP A 384 11.75 -14.43 50.61
C ASP A 384 12.02 -13.86 52.04
N GLU A 385 11.64 -12.60 52.28
CA GLU A 385 11.50 -11.97 53.62
C GLU A 385 10.04 -11.84 54.01
#